data_6ed6789e38f26672e597a6f0ca93d8ef
#
_entry.id   6ed6789e38f26672e597a6f0ca93d8ef
#
_cell.length_a   1.000
_cell.length_b   1.000
_cell.length_c   1.000
_cell.angle_alpha   90.00
_cell.angle_beta   90.00
_cell.angle_gamma   90.00
#
_symmetry.space_group_name_H-M   'P 1'
#
loop_
_entity.id
_entity.type
_entity.pdbx_description
1 polymer ?
#
loop_
_entity_poly.entity_id
_entity_poly.type
_entity_poly.pdbx_seq_one_letter_code
_entity_poly.pdbx_strand_id
1 'polypeptide(L)'
;MAVEQTKAVLQLAKATRRYGNRAALDQVDLELKESEVYALIGRNGAGKSTLAKAAIGALTLDEGSVRVLGADPSRDRYVRREIGVAPHEIALYLHLTVAENLDVFAALAGVSRARRVSAVARAMDETVCAERAAERLENLSSGWRRRANLAAAIVHRPRLLVLDEPTEGLDTETWLILRRLIARLRADRTAILLISHNAEDVAVLADRLGVMEAGRLMVEGRPTELMARAFGGRTELVVRLSDAAPSVEPILTARGLAASDQGLCWSGMVVDALAQAREIEMALRSVDVELRELAVHPPGLDALIDWATGSVGA
;
A
#
# COMPACT_ATOMS: atom_id res chain seq x y z
N MET A 1 13.98 31.77 -5.95
CA MET A 1 14.37 30.45 -5.41
C MET A 1 14.10 29.41 -6.50
N ALA A 2 15.14 28.81 -7.06
CA ALA A 2 14.99 27.74 -8.02
C ALA A 2 14.34 26.56 -7.30
N VAL A 3 13.21 26.07 -7.80
CA VAL A 3 12.61 24.81 -7.36
C VAL A 3 13.62 23.73 -7.76
N GLU A 4 14.35 23.18 -6.78
CA GLU A 4 15.25 22.04 -6.97
C GLU A 4 14.38 20.91 -7.55
N GLN A 5 14.55 20.60 -8.84
CA GLN A 5 13.80 19.52 -9.48
C GLN A 5 14.19 18.21 -8.78
N THR A 6 13.31 17.71 -7.94
CA THR A 6 13.49 16.44 -7.23
C THR A 6 13.71 15.33 -8.26
N LYS A 7 14.88 14.68 -8.19
CA LYS A 7 15.33 13.71 -9.20
C LYS A 7 14.45 12.45 -9.14
N ALA A 8 13.98 11.99 -10.29
CA ALA A 8 13.26 10.72 -10.40
C ALA A 8 14.21 9.55 -10.05
N VAL A 9 13.76 8.66 -9.17
CA VAL A 9 14.47 7.44 -8.76
C VAL A 9 13.96 6.24 -9.53
N LEU A 10 12.64 6.12 -9.72
CA LEU A 10 12.00 5.07 -10.55
C LEU A 10 11.19 5.75 -11.64
N GLN A 11 11.35 5.26 -12.88
CA GLN A 11 10.56 5.70 -14.03
C GLN A 11 10.12 4.49 -14.83
N LEU A 12 8.84 4.41 -15.11
CA LEU A 12 8.26 3.52 -16.10
C LEU A 12 7.71 4.39 -17.25
N ALA A 13 8.00 4.00 -18.48
CA ALA A 13 7.49 4.68 -19.66
C ALA A 13 6.85 3.65 -20.60
N LYS A 14 5.53 3.74 -20.77
CA LYS A 14 4.68 2.83 -21.56
C LYS A 14 4.97 1.36 -21.26
N ALA A 15 5.18 1.06 -19.98
CA ALA A 15 5.57 -0.26 -19.54
C ALA A 15 4.46 -1.28 -19.82
N THR A 16 4.77 -2.27 -20.67
CA THR A 16 3.83 -3.31 -21.07
C THR A 16 4.42 -4.69 -20.79
N ARG A 17 3.60 -5.55 -20.17
CA ARG A 17 3.94 -6.95 -19.92
C ARG A 17 2.71 -7.84 -20.13
N ARG A 18 2.87 -8.87 -20.95
CA ARG A 18 1.81 -9.83 -21.29
C ARG A 18 2.15 -11.23 -20.78
N TYR A 19 1.14 -11.94 -20.36
CA TYR A 19 1.17 -13.37 -20.06
C TYR A 19 0.10 -14.05 -20.92
N GLY A 20 0.50 -14.66 -22.02
CA GLY A 20 -0.43 -15.12 -23.06
C GLY A 20 -1.26 -13.94 -23.60
N ASN A 21 -2.58 -14.06 -23.59
CA ASN A 21 -3.48 -13.01 -24.07
C ASN A 21 -3.80 -11.92 -23.04
N ARG A 22 -3.34 -12.06 -21.79
CA ARG A 22 -3.61 -11.09 -20.73
C ARG A 22 -2.45 -10.10 -20.60
N ALA A 23 -2.74 -8.82 -20.70
CA ALA A 23 -1.80 -7.77 -20.32
C ALA A 23 -1.82 -7.62 -18.78
N ALA A 24 -0.70 -7.91 -18.15
CA ALA A 24 -0.50 -7.68 -16.73
C ALA A 24 -0.01 -6.26 -16.44
N LEU A 25 0.67 -5.64 -17.41
CA LEU A 25 0.90 -4.20 -17.53
C LEU A 25 0.53 -3.79 -18.95
N ASP A 26 -0.17 -2.67 -19.10
CA ASP A 26 -0.62 -2.14 -20.37
C ASP A 26 -0.35 -0.64 -20.44
N GLN A 27 0.77 -0.28 -21.06
CA GLN A 27 1.25 1.09 -21.28
C GLN A 27 1.31 1.94 -19.99
N VAL A 28 1.82 1.38 -18.90
CA VAL A 28 1.91 2.08 -17.62
C VAL A 28 3.03 3.11 -17.67
N ASP A 29 2.67 4.36 -17.38
CA ASP A 29 3.60 5.45 -17.09
C ASP A 29 3.58 5.72 -15.58
N LEU A 30 4.74 5.79 -14.93
CA LEU A 30 4.89 6.09 -13.50
C LEU A 30 6.23 6.75 -13.23
N GLU A 31 6.23 7.77 -12.40
CA GLU A 31 7.44 8.40 -11.88
C GLU A 31 7.39 8.46 -10.35
N LEU A 32 8.47 7.99 -9.70
CA LEU A 32 8.68 8.09 -8.26
C LEU A 32 9.96 8.86 -7.98
N LYS A 33 9.86 9.88 -7.14
CA LYS A 33 10.94 10.84 -6.84
C LYS A 33 11.68 10.50 -5.55
N GLU A 34 12.87 11.08 -5.38
CA GLU A 34 13.57 11.04 -4.08
C GLU A 34 12.69 11.52 -2.93
N SER A 35 12.81 10.88 -1.77
CA SER A 35 12.06 11.20 -0.56
C SER A 35 10.55 11.05 -0.68
N GLU A 36 10.04 10.48 -1.74
CA GLU A 36 8.61 10.27 -1.99
C GLU A 36 8.19 8.86 -1.59
N VAL A 37 7.02 8.75 -0.97
CA VAL A 37 6.29 7.50 -0.79
C VAL A 37 5.15 7.45 -1.80
N TYR A 38 5.27 6.58 -2.78
CA TYR A 38 4.25 6.34 -3.78
C TYR A 38 3.53 5.02 -3.48
N ALA A 39 2.25 5.08 -3.21
CA ALA A 39 1.45 3.89 -3.01
C ALA A 39 0.81 3.42 -4.32
N LEU A 40 0.86 2.12 -4.56
CA LEU A 40 0.17 1.48 -5.66
C LEU A 40 -0.95 0.60 -5.11
N ILE A 41 -2.20 0.99 -5.36
CA ILE A 41 -3.39 0.29 -4.87
C ILE A 41 -4.21 -0.28 -6.03
N GLY A 42 -5.10 -1.20 -5.73
CA GLY A 42 -5.97 -1.85 -6.73
C GLY A 42 -6.33 -3.27 -6.32
N ARG A 43 -7.33 -3.84 -7.00
CA ARG A 43 -7.81 -5.20 -6.74
C ARG A 43 -6.74 -6.26 -7.02
N ASN A 44 -6.97 -7.47 -6.51
CA ASN A 44 -6.09 -8.61 -6.81
C ASN A 44 -6.07 -8.89 -8.32
N GLY A 45 -4.86 -9.08 -8.85
CA GLY A 45 -4.67 -9.28 -10.29
C GLY A 45 -4.63 -7.99 -11.13
N ALA A 46 -4.69 -6.79 -10.52
CA ALA A 46 -4.60 -5.51 -11.23
C ALA A 46 -3.25 -5.24 -11.90
N GLY A 47 -2.18 -5.98 -11.53
CA GLY A 47 -0.84 -5.80 -12.11
C GLY A 47 0.22 -5.27 -11.15
N LYS A 48 -0.15 -4.93 -9.90
CA LYS A 48 0.74 -4.33 -8.90
C LYS A 48 2.05 -5.10 -8.69
N SER A 49 1.96 -6.41 -8.42
CA SER A 49 3.16 -7.26 -8.21
C SER A 49 3.98 -7.43 -9.51
N THR A 50 3.36 -7.31 -10.69
CA THR A 50 4.08 -7.31 -11.96
C THR A 50 4.89 -6.03 -12.12
N LEU A 51 4.32 -4.87 -11.75
CA LEU A 51 5.01 -3.59 -11.73
C LEU A 51 6.19 -3.62 -10.74
N ALA A 52 5.97 -4.13 -9.52
CA ALA A 52 7.03 -4.29 -8.54
C ALA A 52 8.18 -5.15 -9.06
N LYS A 53 7.87 -6.31 -9.67
CA LYS A 53 8.89 -7.19 -10.28
C LYS A 53 9.67 -6.50 -11.41
N ALA A 54 9.01 -5.66 -12.21
CA ALA A 54 9.69 -4.86 -13.23
C ALA A 54 10.61 -3.81 -12.57
N ALA A 55 10.12 -3.08 -11.56
CA ALA A 55 10.88 -2.06 -10.84
C ALA A 55 12.16 -2.59 -10.18
N ILE A 56 12.15 -3.84 -9.70
CA ILE A 56 13.32 -4.47 -9.07
C ILE A 56 14.21 -5.26 -10.07
N GLY A 57 13.84 -5.28 -11.35
CA GLY A 57 14.58 -6.00 -12.39
C GLY A 57 14.41 -7.53 -12.35
N ALA A 58 13.42 -8.05 -11.64
CA ALA A 58 13.06 -9.47 -11.61
C ALA A 58 12.21 -9.89 -12.82
N LEU A 59 11.82 -8.94 -13.65
CA LEU A 59 10.98 -9.12 -14.84
C LEU A 59 11.45 -8.16 -15.94
N THR A 60 11.50 -8.66 -17.17
CA THR A 60 11.68 -7.84 -18.38
C THR A 60 10.34 -7.46 -18.97
N LEU A 61 10.21 -6.23 -19.46
CA LEU A 61 9.03 -5.78 -20.20
C LEU A 61 9.01 -6.30 -21.63
N ASP A 62 7.84 -6.44 -22.21
CA ASP A 62 7.66 -6.73 -23.62
C ASP A 62 7.79 -5.46 -24.46
N GLU A 63 7.24 -4.32 -23.95
CA GLU A 63 7.32 -3.00 -24.58
C GLU A 63 7.55 -1.92 -23.51
N GLY A 64 8.04 -0.75 -23.94
CA GLY A 64 8.33 0.35 -23.05
C GLY A 64 9.65 0.21 -22.30
N SER A 65 9.78 0.90 -21.19
CA SER A 65 11.02 0.85 -20.39
C SER A 65 10.75 1.01 -18.90
N VAL A 66 11.65 0.46 -18.09
CA VAL A 66 11.76 0.74 -16.65
C VAL A 66 13.19 1.21 -16.36
N ARG A 67 13.32 2.26 -15.58
CA ARG A 67 14.62 2.81 -15.16
C ARG A 67 14.62 3.09 -13.67
N VAL A 68 15.67 2.65 -13.00
CA VAL A 68 15.97 3.02 -11.60
C VAL A 68 17.29 3.78 -11.62
N LEU A 69 17.30 4.99 -11.07
CA LEU A 69 18.48 5.89 -11.13
C LEU A 69 19.03 6.07 -12.57
N GLY A 70 18.15 6.00 -13.58
CA GLY A 70 18.50 6.14 -14.99
C GLY A 70 18.94 4.85 -15.69
N ALA A 71 19.14 3.72 -15.00
CA ALA A 71 19.55 2.44 -15.56
C ALA A 71 18.42 1.39 -15.55
N ASP A 72 18.48 0.42 -16.47
CA ASP A 72 17.53 -0.71 -16.53
C ASP A 72 17.90 -1.76 -15.46
N PRO A 73 17.05 -1.96 -14.43
CA PRO A 73 17.37 -2.87 -13.34
C PRO A 73 17.40 -4.35 -13.77
N SER A 74 16.81 -4.72 -14.90
CA SER A 74 16.88 -6.09 -15.43
C SER A 74 18.25 -6.42 -15.99
N ARG A 75 19.01 -5.41 -16.44
CA ARG A 75 20.31 -5.56 -17.10
C ARG A 75 21.47 -5.07 -16.24
N ASP A 76 21.27 -4.06 -15.39
CA ASP A 76 22.32 -3.46 -14.59
C ASP A 76 22.34 -4.01 -13.16
N ARG A 77 23.34 -4.83 -12.83
CA ARG A 77 23.53 -5.38 -11.49
C ARG A 77 23.91 -4.32 -10.45
N TYR A 78 24.50 -3.21 -10.88
CA TYR A 78 24.91 -2.15 -9.94
C TYR A 78 23.71 -1.37 -9.45
N VAL A 79 22.77 -1.06 -10.35
CA VAL A 79 21.53 -0.40 -9.94
C VAL A 79 20.67 -1.29 -9.05
N ARG A 80 20.71 -2.63 -9.23
CA ARG A 80 20.01 -3.55 -8.31
C ARG A 80 20.51 -3.49 -6.87
N ARG A 81 21.75 -3.07 -6.64
CA ARG A 81 22.31 -2.87 -5.29
C ARG A 81 21.78 -1.63 -4.62
N GLU A 82 21.15 -0.73 -5.36
CA GLU A 82 20.48 0.46 -4.85
C GLU A 82 19.00 0.21 -4.54
N ILE A 83 18.52 -1.04 -4.72
CA ILE A 83 17.13 -1.42 -4.53
C ILE A 83 17.02 -2.34 -3.31
N GLY A 84 16.19 -1.94 -2.33
CA GLY A 84 15.76 -2.78 -1.23
C GLY A 84 14.37 -3.33 -1.51
N VAL A 85 14.10 -4.56 -1.06
CA VAL A 85 12.81 -5.20 -1.26
C VAL A 85 12.39 -5.89 0.03
N ALA A 86 11.21 -5.54 0.54
CA ALA A 86 10.53 -6.30 1.57
C ALA A 86 9.28 -6.94 0.94
N PRO A 87 9.38 -8.19 0.48
CA PRO A 87 8.26 -8.88 -0.14
C PRO A 87 7.19 -9.24 0.88
N HIS A 88 5.98 -9.50 0.40
CA HIS A 88 4.86 -9.95 1.23
C HIS A 88 5.20 -11.23 1.98
N GLU A 89 5.66 -12.27 1.27
CA GLU A 89 6.19 -13.47 1.89
C GLU A 89 7.61 -13.22 2.41
N ILE A 90 7.89 -13.71 3.63
CA ILE A 90 9.19 -13.51 4.26
C ILE A 90 10.24 -14.33 3.52
N ALA A 91 11.13 -13.65 2.79
CA ALA A 91 12.18 -14.25 1.97
C ALA A 91 13.52 -14.34 2.72
N LEU A 92 13.49 -14.80 3.97
CA LEU A 92 14.65 -14.96 4.82
C LEU A 92 14.95 -16.44 5.10
N TYR A 93 16.19 -16.75 5.44
CA TYR A 93 16.63 -18.11 5.81
C TYR A 93 16.20 -18.44 7.23
N LEU A 94 15.19 -19.28 7.38
CA LEU A 94 14.55 -19.57 8.69
C LEU A 94 15.51 -20.18 9.71
N HIS A 95 16.47 -20.99 9.28
CA HIS A 95 17.46 -21.65 10.13
C HIS A 95 18.64 -20.75 10.55
N LEU A 96 18.79 -19.58 9.96
CA LEU A 96 19.77 -18.57 10.36
C LEU A 96 19.19 -17.63 11.42
N THR A 97 20.06 -17.05 12.23
CA THR A 97 19.70 -15.98 13.17
C THR A 97 19.33 -14.69 12.41
N VAL A 98 18.73 -13.73 13.12
CA VAL A 98 18.46 -12.40 12.57
C VAL A 98 19.74 -11.76 12.06
N ALA A 99 20.80 -11.72 12.87
CA ALA A 99 22.07 -11.10 12.50
C ALA A 99 22.74 -11.78 11.30
N GLU A 100 22.74 -13.12 11.24
CA GLU A 100 23.28 -13.89 10.11
C GLU A 100 22.51 -13.61 8.82
N ASN A 101 21.17 -13.56 8.86
CA ASN A 101 20.38 -13.17 7.71
C ASN A 101 20.79 -11.79 7.19
N LEU A 102 20.86 -10.82 8.08
CA LEU A 102 21.22 -9.44 7.70
C LEU A 102 22.64 -9.35 7.12
N ASP A 103 23.62 -10.11 7.66
CA ASP A 103 24.98 -10.15 7.09
C ASP A 103 24.98 -10.75 5.68
N VAL A 104 24.20 -11.82 5.45
CA VAL A 104 24.03 -12.41 4.10
C VAL A 104 23.43 -11.41 3.13
N PHE A 105 22.32 -10.73 3.49
CA PHE A 105 21.70 -9.73 2.61
C PHE A 105 22.57 -8.52 2.39
N ALA A 106 23.31 -8.06 3.40
CA ALA A 106 24.31 -7.00 3.25
C ALA A 106 25.44 -7.39 2.27
N ALA A 107 25.90 -8.64 2.36
CA ALA A 107 26.92 -9.17 1.44
C ALA A 107 26.40 -9.25 -0.01
N LEU A 108 25.19 -9.77 -0.21
CA LEU A 108 24.54 -9.84 -1.53
C LEU A 108 24.33 -8.46 -2.16
N ALA A 109 23.97 -7.47 -1.36
CA ALA A 109 23.84 -6.08 -1.79
C ALA A 109 25.20 -5.37 -2.02
N GLY A 110 26.33 -6.03 -1.73
CA GLY A 110 27.66 -5.51 -2.00
C GLY A 110 28.25 -4.64 -0.89
N VAL A 111 27.71 -4.69 0.31
CA VAL A 111 28.30 -4.02 1.49
C VAL A 111 29.64 -4.67 1.81
N SER A 112 30.71 -3.88 1.85
CA SER A 112 32.06 -4.38 2.13
C SER A 112 32.13 -5.00 3.52
N ARG A 113 32.95 -6.05 3.68
CA ARG A 113 33.10 -6.80 4.94
C ARG A 113 33.39 -5.87 6.15
N ALA A 114 34.19 -4.83 5.94
CA ALA A 114 34.52 -3.85 6.99
C ALA A 114 33.30 -3.05 7.50
N ARG A 115 32.27 -2.87 6.64
CA ARG A 115 31.08 -2.07 6.97
C ARG A 115 29.85 -2.93 7.34
N ARG A 116 29.87 -4.26 7.12
CA ARG A 116 28.71 -5.11 7.35
C ARG A 116 28.25 -5.13 8.80
N VAL A 117 29.18 -5.26 9.76
CA VAL A 117 28.83 -5.25 11.19
C VAL A 117 28.04 -3.99 11.58
N SER A 118 28.52 -2.82 11.19
CA SER A 118 27.83 -1.55 11.48
C SER A 118 26.54 -1.39 10.71
N ALA A 119 26.45 -1.90 9.47
CA ALA A 119 25.24 -1.87 8.67
C ALA A 119 24.14 -2.77 9.27
N VAL A 120 24.50 -3.97 9.71
CA VAL A 120 23.60 -4.92 10.38
C VAL A 120 23.08 -4.34 11.69
N ALA A 121 23.97 -3.83 12.56
CA ALA A 121 23.58 -3.21 13.83
C ALA A 121 22.59 -2.08 13.61
N ARG A 122 22.89 -1.15 12.69
CA ARG A 122 22.01 -0.05 12.34
C ARG A 122 20.64 -0.52 11.85
N ALA A 123 20.60 -1.48 10.93
CA ALA A 123 19.33 -1.97 10.39
C ALA A 123 18.47 -2.64 11.47
N MET A 124 19.07 -3.35 12.40
CA MET A 124 18.39 -3.93 13.56
C MET A 124 17.84 -2.86 14.50
N ASP A 125 18.59 -1.80 14.75
CA ASP A 125 18.14 -0.67 15.58
C ASP A 125 16.97 0.07 14.94
N GLU A 126 17.04 0.32 13.63
CA GLU A 126 15.99 1.03 12.87
C GLU A 126 14.66 0.26 12.82
N THR A 127 14.71 -1.06 12.89
CA THR A 127 13.54 -1.96 12.87
C THR A 127 13.21 -2.55 14.24
N VAL A 128 13.92 -2.13 15.29
CA VAL A 128 13.72 -2.57 16.67
C VAL A 128 13.73 -4.11 16.78
N CYS A 129 14.75 -4.74 16.19
CA CYS A 129 14.93 -6.21 16.28
C CYS A 129 16.28 -6.64 16.86
N ALA A 130 17.06 -5.69 17.41
CA ALA A 130 18.40 -5.97 17.96
C ALA A 130 18.40 -6.94 19.14
N GLU A 131 17.38 -6.92 19.99
CA GLU A 131 17.27 -7.84 21.14
C GLU A 131 17.11 -9.31 20.75
N ARG A 132 16.70 -9.59 19.51
CA ARG A 132 16.53 -10.93 18.94
C ARG A 132 17.63 -11.30 17.93
N ALA A 133 18.73 -10.53 17.91
CA ALA A 133 19.81 -10.68 16.92
C ALA A 133 20.37 -12.11 16.82
N ALA A 134 20.51 -12.82 17.97
CA ALA A 134 21.06 -14.17 18.07
C ALA A 134 20.00 -15.29 17.94
N GLU A 135 18.71 -14.95 17.81
CA GLU A 135 17.66 -15.95 17.68
C GLU A 135 17.45 -16.34 16.21
N ARG A 136 17.20 -17.64 15.97
CA ARG A 136 16.85 -18.14 14.63
C ARG A 136 15.45 -17.67 14.26
N LEU A 137 15.26 -17.34 12.97
CA LEU A 137 13.97 -16.85 12.50
C LEU A 137 12.83 -17.87 12.67
N GLU A 138 13.11 -19.17 12.58
CA GLU A 138 12.10 -20.22 12.80
C GLU A 138 11.46 -20.17 14.18
N ASN A 139 12.16 -19.63 15.18
CA ASN A 139 11.70 -19.53 16.57
C ASN A 139 10.97 -18.20 16.86
N LEU A 140 10.95 -17.26 15.91
CA LEU A 140 10.37 -15.94 16.10
C LEU A 140 8.89 -15.90 15.69
N SER A 141 8.11 -15.02 16.33
CA SER A 141 6.75 -14.71 15.91
C SER A 141 6.72 -14.02 14.54
N SER A 142 5.54 -13.96 13.93
CA SER A 142 5.33 -13.28 12.64
C SER A 142 5.78 -11.80 12.67
N GLY A 143 5.48 -11.07 13.74
CA GLY A 143 5.91 -9.68 13.92
C GLY A 143 7.43 -9.52 13.93
N TRP A 144 8.15 -10.35 14.67
CA TRP A 144 9.61 -10.34 14.70
C TRP A 144 10.23 -10.71 13.36
N ARG A 145 9.66 -11.71 12.66
CA ARG A 145 10.08 -12.07 11.29
C ARG A 145 9.85 -10.92 10.32
N ARG A 146 8.75 -10.18 10.47
CA ARG A 146 8.46 -9.00 9.63
C ARG A 146 9.46 -7.88 9.89
N ARG A 147 9.81 -7.58 11.15
CA ARG A 147 10.86 -6.61 11.50
C ARG A 147 12.22 -7.00 10.90
N ALA A 148 12.60 -8.29 10.99
CA ALA A 148 13.81 -8.79 10.35
C ALA A 148 13.78 -8.67 8.82
N ASN A 149 12.63 -8.92 8.17
CA ASN A 149 12.45 -8.75 6.73
C ASN A 149 12.63 -7.29 6.30
N LEU A 150 12.07 -6.35 7.06
CA LEU A 150 12.31 -4.91 6.85
C LEU A 150 13.78 -4.55 7.04
N ALA A 151 14.44 -5.08 8.09
CA ALA A 151 15.87 -4.84 8.34
C ALA A 151 16.74 -5.32 7.18
N ALA A 152 16.46 -6.50 6.61
CA ALA A 152 17.18 -7.02 5.46
C ALA A 152 17.01 -6.14 4.20
N ALA A 153 15.80 -5.61 4.00
CA ALA A 153 15.52 -4.73 2.87
C ALA A 153 16.30 -3.39 2.93
N ILE A 154 16.64 -2.91 4.11
CA ILE A 154 17.31 -1.59 4.31
C ILE A 154 18.77 -1.66 4.72
N VAL A 155 19.32 -2.85 4.94
CA VAL A 155 20.67 -3.05 5.51
C VAL A 155 21.78 -2.34 4.70
N HIS A 156 21.60 -2.23 3.39
CA HIS A 156 22.55 -1.60 2.46
C HIS A 156 22.23 -0.12 2.14
N ARG A 157 21.22 0.50 2.78
CA ARG A 157 20.74 1.87 2.53
C ARG A 157 20.30 2.09 1.07
N PRO A 158 19.24 1.46 0.64
CA PRO A 158 18.79 1.57 -0.75
C PRO A 158 18.33 2.98 -1.11
N ARG A 159 18.43 3.33 -2.40
CA ARG A 159 17.86 4.55 -2.97
C ARG A 159 16.40 4.35 -3.38
N LEU A 160 16.01 3.12 -3.70
CA LEU A 160 14.64 2.69 -3.93
C LEU A 160 14.29 1.55 -2.97
N LEU A 161 13.24 1.70 -2.20
CA LEU A 161 12.68 0.63 -1.36
C LEU A 161 11.31 0.22 -1.91
N VAL A 162 11.15 -1.07 -2.18
CA VAL A 162 9.85 -1.66 -2.58
C VAL A 162 9.30 -2.45 -1.40
N LEU A 163 8.12 -2.06 -0.94
CA LEU A 163 7.39 -2.69 0.15
C LEU A 163 6.11 -3.32 -0.42
N ASP A 164 6.01 -4.64 -0.36
CA ASP A 164 4.84 -5.38 -0.86
C ASP A 164 4.01 -5.87 0.32
N GLU A 165 2.81 -5.27 0.49
CA GLU A 165 1.87 -5.50 1.60
C GLU A 165 2.53 -5.44 2.99
N PRO A 166 3.30 -4.37 3.31
CA PRO A 166 4.11 -4.36 4.52
C PRO A 166 3.29 -4.26 5.80
N THR A 167 2.02 -3.84 5.73
CA THR A 167 1.14 -3.60 6.87
C THR A 167 0.21 -4.77 7.17
N GLU A 168 0.12 -5.76 6.28
CA GLU A 168 -0.77 -6.90 6.47
C GLU A 168 -0.39 -7.74 7.69
N GLY A 169 -1.35 -7.95 8.58
CA GLY A 169 -1.18 -8.77 9.79
C GLY A 169 -0.22 -8.21 10.83
N LEU A 170 0.10 -6.90 10.76
CA LEU A 170 0.92 -6.24 11.78
C LEU A 170 0.12 -5.98 13.06
N ASP A 171 0.79 -6.17 14.19
CA ASP A 171 0.36 -5.58 15.44
C ASP A 171 0.64 -4.05 15.45
N THR A 172 -0.02 -3.34 16.36
CA THR A 172 0.10 -1.87 16.49
C THR A 172 1.55 -1.43 16.71
N GLU A 173 2.36 -2.20 17.45
CA GLU A 173 3.75 -1.86 17.72
C GLU A 173 4.59 -1.92 16.45
N THR A 174 4.49 -3.02 15.70
CA THR A 174 5.23 -3.21 14.44
C THR A 174 4.78 -2.19 13.38
N TRP A 175 3.50 -1.83 13.34
CA TRP A 175 3.00 -0.75 12.47
C TRP A 175 3.65 0.61 12.81
N LEU A 176 3.75 0.96 14.10
CA LEU A 176 4.42 2.20 14.52
C LEU A 176 5.92 2.20 14.17
N ILE A 177 6.58 1.05 14.24
CA ILE A 177 7.98 0.90 13.83
C ILE A 177 8.10 1.14 12.32
N LEU A 178 7.26 0.52 11.50
CA LEU A 178 7.24 0.72 10.05
C LEU A 178 7.04 2.20 9.70
N ARG A 179 6.09 2.87 10.33
CA ARG A 179 5.82 4.31 10.10
C ARG A 179 7.04 5.18 10.42
N ARG A 180 7.72 4.93 11.55
CA ARG A 180 8.95 5.65 11.92
C ARG A 180 10.08 5.37 10.94
N LEU A 181 10.21 4.12 10.51
CA LEU A 181 11.21 3.71 9.52
C LEU A 181 10.99 4.44 8.19
N ILE A 182 9.76 4.46 7.66
CA ILE A 182 9.42 5.19 6.43
C ILE A 182 9.77 6.66 6.54
N ALA A 183 9.41 7.33 7.65
CA ALA A 183 9.72 8.74 7.86
C ALA A 183 11.24 9.00 7.87
N ARG A 184 12.03 8.13 8.49
CA ARG A 184 13.49 8.20 8.50
C ARG A 184 14.10 8.01 7.12
N LEU A 185 13.66 6.95 6.40
CA LEU A 185 14.17 6.65 5.05
C LEU A 185 13.90 7.79 4.06
N ARG A 186 12.75 8.46 4.18
CA ARG A 186 12.45 9.67 3.41
C ARG A 186 13.44 10.80 3.70
N ALA A 187 13.76 11.02 4.97
CA ALA A 187 14.77 12.02 5.36
C ALA A 187 16.17 11.68 4.79
N ASP A 188 16.49 10.39 4.65
CA ASP A 188 17.70 9.86 4.03
C ASP A 188 17.64 9.79 2.48
N ARG A 189 16.63 10.42 1.86
CA ARG A 189 16.40 10.50 0.41
C ARG A 189 16.08 9.17 -0.27
N THR A 190 15.58 8.17 0.46
CA THR A 190 15.06 6.92 -0.11
C THR A 190 13.70 7.19 -0.74
N ALA A 191 13.50 6.75 -1.98
CA ALA A 191 12.21 6.67 -2.64
C ALA A 191 11.53 5.34 -2.25
N ILE A 192 10.23 5.37 -1.94
CA ILE A 192 9.51 4.18 -1.46
C ILE A 192 8.32 3.89 -2.36
N LEU A 193 8.33 2.71 -2.99
CA LEU A 193 7.17 2.16 -3.68
C LEU A 193 6.45 1.23 -2.71
N LEU A 194 5.28 1.64 -2.27
CA LEU A 194 4.42 0.92 -1.34
C LEU A 194 3.29 0.25 -2.12
N ILE A 195 3.20 -1.08 -2.08
CA ILE A 195 2.06 -1.82 -2.61
C ILE A 195 1.20 -2.22 -1.44
N SER A 196 -0.07 -1.85 -1.45
CA SER A 196 -1.00 -2.21 -0.40
C SER A 196 -2.43 -2.25 -0.93
N HIS A 197 -3.26 -3.08 -0.30
CA HIS A 197 -4.70 -3.05 -0.42
C HIS A 197 -5.36 -2.41 0.81
N ASN A 198 -4.58 -2.10 1.87
CA ASN A 198 -5.09 -1.43 3.06
C ASN A 198 -5.17 0.09 2.85
N ALA A 199 -6.38 0.57 2.80
CA ALA A 199 -6.74 1.96 2.55
C ALA A 199 -6.22 2.95 3.59
N GLU A 200 -6.38 2.60 4.86
CA GLU A 200 -6.05 3.49 5.99
C GLU A 200 -4.54 3.72 6.09
N ASP A 201 -3.76 2.64 5.91
CA ASP A 201 -2.30 2.72 5.96
C ASP A 201 -1.74 3.58 4.82
N VAL A 202 -2.30 3.41 3.61
CA VAL A 202 -1.89 4.19 2.44
C VAL A 202 -2.19 5.68 2.63
N ALA A 203 -3.37 6.02 3.18
CA ALA A 203 -3.75 7.41 3.45
C ALA A 203 -2.79 8.12 4.41
N VAL A 204 -2.20 7.35 5.36
CA VAL A 204 -1.27 7.88 6.37
C VAL A 204 0.17 7.93 5.86
N LEU A 205 0.58 6.97 5.03
CA LEU A 205 1.98 6.76 4.66
C LEU A 205 2.36 7.42 3.33
N ALA A 206 1.42 7.53 2.37
CA ALA A 206 1.73 7.90 0.99
C ALA A 206 1.63 9.41 0.73
N ASP A 207 2.60 9.94 -0.02
CA ASP A 207 2.54 11.30 -0.57
C ASP A 207 1.67 11.35 -1.83
N ARG A 208 1.79 10.33 -2.68
CA ARG A 208 0.98 10.10 -3.87
C ARG A 208 0.57 8.64 -3.95
N LEU A 209 -0.56 8.42 -4.58
CA LEU A 209 -1.02 7.07 -4.89
C LEU A 209 -1.46 6.94 -6.35
N GLY A 210 -1.37 5.73 -6.85
CA GLY A 210 -1.93 5.32 -8.12
C GLY A 210 -2.89 4.16 -7.94
N VAL A 211 -4.06 4.22 -8.58
CA VAL A 211 -5.02 3.12 -8.63
C VAL A 211 -4.80 2.33 -9.90
N MET A 212 -4.48 1.03 -9.75
CA MET A 212 -4.33 0.10 -10.86
C MET A 212 -5.56 -0.77 -11.05
N GLU A 213 -5.95 -0.95 -12.31
CA GLU A 213 -6.95 -1.94 -12.73
C GLU A 213 -6.57 -2.52 -14.09
N ALA A 214 -6.72 -3.84 -14.24
CA ALA A 214 -6.47 -4.57 -15.49
C ALA A 214 -5.14 -4.21 -16.19
N GLY A 215 -4.07 -4.00 -15.41
CA GLY A 215 -2.74 -3.65 -15.92
C GLY A 215 -2.54 -2.16 -16.23
N ARG A 216 -3.51 -1.31 -16.01
CA ARG A 216 -3.45 0.13 -16.30
C ARG A 216 -3.48 0.97 -15.04
N LEU A 217 -2.83 2.12 -15.07
CA LEU A 217 -2.95 3.15 -14.06
C LEU A 217 -4.16 4.03 -14.39
N MET A 218 -5.23 3.91 -13.59
CA MET A 218 -6.51 4.57 -13.86
C MET A 218 -6.51 6.02 -13.41
N VAL A 219 -6.01 6.27 -12.21
CA VAL A 219 -5.87 7.62 -11.64
C VAL A 219 -4.61 7.68 -10.79
N GLU A 220 -4.07 8.87 -10.67
CA GLU A 220 -2.87 9.17 -9.88
C GLU A 220 -2.99 10.56 -9.25
N GLY A 221 -2.50 10.72 -8.01
CA GLY A 221 -2.51 11.99 -7.31
C GLY A 221 -2.26 11.87 -5.82
N ARG A 222 -2.35 12.99 -5.11
CA ARG A 222 -2.32 12.97 -3.64
C ARG A 222 -3.60 12.33 -3.10
N PRO A 223 -3.52 11.50 -2.03
CA PRO A 223 -4.71 10.86 -1.46
C PRO A 223 -5.85 11.84 -1.21
N THR A 224 -5.57 12.98 -0.57
CA THR A 224 -6.57 14.01 -0.26
C THR A 224 -7.20 14.65 -1.49
N GLU A 225 -6.42 14.88 -2.56
CA GLU A 225 -6.91 15.46 -3.82
C GLU A 225 -7.81 14.47 -4.57
N LEU A 226 -7.41 13.19 -4.60
CA LEU A 226 -8.21 12.14 -5.24
C LEU A 226 -9.52 11.90 -4.49
N MET A 227 -9.49 11.89 -3.15
CA MET A 227 -10.68 11.76 -2.32
C MET A 227 -11.64 12.95 -2.53
N ALA A 228 -11.12 14.18 -2.55
CA ALA A 228 -11.93 15.37 -2.84
C ALA A 228 -12.55 15.31 -4.24
N ARG A 229 -11.79 14.87 -5.24
CA ARG A 229 -12.26 14.74 -6.64
C ARG A 229 -13.31 13.65 -6.81
N ALA A 230 -13.12 12.49 -6.13
CA ALA A 230 -14.02 11.36 -6.21
C ALA A 230 -15.35 11.61 -5.48
N PHE A 231 -15.28 12.22 -4.31
CA PHE A 231 -16.43 12.25 -3.40
C PHE A 231 -16.98 13.66 -3.12
N GLY A 232 -16.24 14.74 -3.48
CA GLY A 232 -16.76 16.12 -3.37
C GLY A 232 -17.21 16.50 -1.96
N GLY A 233 -16.55 15.99 -0.92
CA GLY A 233 -16.95 16.21 0.49
C GLY A 233 -18.08 15.30 0.98
N ARG A 234 -18.52 14.32 0.19
CA ARG A 234 -19.45 13.27 0.66
C ARG A 234 -18.77 12.39 1.69
N THR A 235 -19.58 11.88 2.62
CA THR A 235 -19.16 10.90 3.64
C THR A 235 -19.98 9.63 3.49
N GLU A 236 -19.43 8.51 3.93
CA GLU A 236 -20.14 7.24 3.96
C GLU A 236 -21.03 7.21 5.20
N LEU A 237 -22.32 6.96 5.00
CA LEU A 237 -23.27 6.73 6.07
C LEU A 237 -23.55 5.22 6.11
N VAL A 238 -23.31 4.61 7.27
CA VAL A 238 -23.56 3.19 7.53
C VAL A 238 -24.67 3.05 8.56
N VAL A 239 -25.66 2.24 8.20
CA VAL A 239 -26.83 1.91 9.05
C VAL A 239 -26.84 0.41 9.28
N ARG A 240 -26.75 -0.04 10.53
CA ARG A 240 -26.90 -1.45 10.90
C ARG A 240 -28.18 -1.63 11.72
N LEU A 241 -28.97 -2.59 11.31
CA LEU A 241 -30.21 -2.95 11.95
C LEU A 241 -30.03 -4.17 12.87
N SER A 242 -30.85 -4.27 13.89
CA SER A 242 -30.89 -5.46 14.75
C SER A 242 -31.46 -6.65 14.00
N ASP A 243 -32.50 -6.41 13.19
CA ASP A 243 -33.17 -7.41 12.36
C ASP A 243 -33.43 -6.88 10.94
N ALA A 244 -33.37 -7.76 9.96
CA ALA A 244 -33.71 -7.41 8.58
C ALA A 244 -35.24 -7.23 8.44
N ALA A 245 -35.65 -6.05 7.96
CA ALA A 245 -37.06 -5.74 7.78
C ALA A 245 -37.33 -5.19 6.36
N PRO A 246 -38.20 -5.84 5.55
CA PRO A 246 -38.52 -5.35 4.21
C PRO A 246 -39.05 -3.92 4.17
N SER A 247 -39.66 -3.44 5.27
CA SER A 247 -40.18 -2.07 5.38
C SER A 247 -39.12 -0.98 5.34
N VAL A 248 -37.85 -1.31 5.59
CA VAL A 248 -36.74 -0.32 5.60
C VAL A 248 -36.15 -0.07 4.21
N GLU A 249 -36.27 -1.05 3.29
CA GLU A 249 -35.68 -0.97 1.94
C GLU A 249 -36.10 0.33 1.20
N PRO A 250 -37.41 0.66 1.08
CA PRO A 250 -37.79 1.91 0.40
C PRO A 250 -37.30 3.17 1.11
N ILE A 251 -37.18 3.12 2.46
CA ILE A 251 -36.72 4.24 3.27
C ILE A 251 -35.24 4.53 3.02
N LEU A 252 -34.39 3.49 3.03
CA LEU A 252 -32.95 3.61 2.94
C LEU A 252 -32.48 3.80 1.47
N THR A 253 -33.14 3.08 0.53
CA THR A 253 -32.85 3.24 -0.91
C THR A 253 -33.19 4.66 -1.42
N ALA A 254 -34.31 5.24 -0.97
CA ALA A 254 -34.67 6.61 -1.31
C ALA A 254 -33.64 7.67 -0.85
N ARG A 255 -32.78 7.31 0.09
CA ARG A 255 -31.69 8.13 0.62
C ARG A 255 -30.32 7.78 0.05
N GLY A 256 -30.29 6.93 -0.99
CA GLY A 256 -29.06 6.52 -1.68
C GLY A 256 -28.21 5.50 -0.93
N LEU A 257 -28.80 4.76 0.02
CA LEU A 257 -28.13 3.66 0.69
C LEU A 257 -28.47 2.33 0.00
N ALA A 258 -27.44 1.46 -0.14
CA ALA A 258 -27.58 0.12 -0.68
C ALA A 258 -27.45 -0.93 0.43
N ALA A 259 -28.22 -2.01 0.30
CA ALA A 259 -28.20 -3.11 1.25
C ALA A 259 -26.97 -4.01 1.06
N SER A 260 -26.42 -4.47 2.17
CA SER A 260 -25.45 -5.56 2.27
C SER A 260 -25.84 -6.46 3.45
N ASP A 261 -25.15 -7.59 3.61
CA ASP A 261 -25.39 -8.52 4.73
C ASP A 261 -26.89 -8.89 4.89
N GLN A 262 -27.49 -9.34 3.80
CA GLN A 262 -28.90 -9.76 3.77
C GLN A 262 -29.90 -8.70 4.29
N GLY A 263 -29.57 -7.42 4.11
CA GLY A 263 -30.42 -6.30 4.56
C GLY A 263 -30.21 -5.86 6.00
N LEU A 264 -29.25 -6.41 6.72
CA LEU A 264 -28.87 -5.99 8.06
C LEU A 264 -27.95 -4.76 8.07
N CYS A 265 -27.17 -4.58 7.01
CA CYS A 265 -26.27 -3.44 6.86
C CYS A 265 -26.60 -2.66 5.58
N TRP A 266 -26.64 -1.34 5.68
CA TRP A 266 -26.91 -0.41 4.59
C TRP A 266 -25.85 0.65 4.58
N SER A 267 -25.31 0.97 3.43
CA SER A 267 -24.32 2.04 3.31
C SER A 267 -24.49 2.84 2.01
N GLY A 268 -24.02 4.08 2.05
CA GLY A 268 -24.05 4.95 0.88
C GLY A 268 -23.32 6.27 1.10
N MET A 269 -22.93 6.91 -0.01
CA MET A 269 -22.22 8.18 -0.01
C MET A 269 -23.19 9.35 0.03
N VAL A 270 -23.16 10.13 1.10
CA VAL A 270 -24.11 11.24 1.37
C VAL A 270 -23.40 12.58 1.58
N VAL A 271 -24.08 13.68 1.25
CA VAL A 271 -23.51 15.03 1.36
C VAL A 271 -23.60 15.56 2.79
N ASP A 272 -24.73 15.38 3.44
CA ASP A 272 -24.98 15.80 4.83
C ASP A 272 -25.36 14.59 5.67
N ALA A 273 -24.34 13.85 6.09
CA ALA A 273 -24.53 12.60 6.82
C ALA A 273 -25.22 12.82 8.18
N LEU A 274 -24.99 13.95 8.85
CA LEU A 274 -25.60 14.22 10.15
C LEU A 274 -27.09 14.53 10.03
N ALA A 275 -27.50 15.30 9.03
CA ALA A 275 -28.91 15.55 8.77
C ALA A 275 -29.62 14.27 8.34
N GLN A 276 -29.03 13.52 7.39
CA GLN A 276 -29.61 12.25 6.93
C GLN A 276 -29.66 11.18 8.03
N ALA A 277 -28.67 11.13 8.91
CA ALA A 277 -28.68 10.22 10.05
C ALA A 277 -29.88 10.43 10.96
N ARG A 278 -30.20 11.69 11.28
CA ARG A 278 -31.39 12.05 12.09
C ARG A 278 -32.70 11.68 11.39
N GLU A 279 -32.79 11.93 10.08
CA GLU A 279 -33.97 11.57 9.30
C GLU A 279 -34.18 10.06 9.23
N ILE A 280 -33.08 9.29 9.06
CA ILE A 280 -33.13 7.83 9.04
C ILE A 280 -33.58 7.30 10.40
N GLU A 281 -32.99 7.80 11.50
CA GLU A 281 -33.37 7.37 12.82
C GLU A 281 -34.87 7.61 13.08
N MET A 282 -35.40 8.78 12.71
CA MET A 282 -36.84 9.08 12.87
C MET A 282 -37.69 8.17 11.96
N ALA A 283 -37.26 7.92 10.73
CA ALA A 283 -38.01 7.06 9.81
C ALA A 283 -38.04 5.60 10.27
N LEU A 284 -36.91 5.06 10.76
CA LEU A 284 -36.85 3.69 11.29
C LEU A 284 -37.71 3.51 12.54
N ARG A 285 -37.75 4.50 13.44
CA ARG A 285 -38.65 4.48 14.59
C ARG A 285 -40.12 4.45 14.19
N SER A 286 -40.51 5.12 13.08
CA SER A 286 -41.90 5.15 12.62
C SER A 286 -42.39 3.81 12.07
N VAL A 287 -41.49 2.89 11.70
CA VAL A 287 -41.80 1.54 11.24
C VAL A 287 -41.40 0.43 12.24
N ASP A 288 -41.15 0.83 13.50
CA ASP A 288 -40.81 -0.04 14.63
C ASP A 288 -39.61 -0.96 14.38
N VAL A 289 -38.58 -0.42 13.71
CA VAL A 289 -37.33 -1.13 13.43
C VAL A 289 -36.22 -0.58 14.32
N GLU A 290 -35.54 -1.49 15.02
CA GLU A 290 -34.48 -1.18 15.95
C GLU A 290 -33.16 -0.92 15.23
N LEU A 291 -32.62 0.28 15.45
CA LEU A 291 -31.32 0.71 14.95
C LEU A 291 -30.22 0.19 15.89
N ARG A 292 -29.33 -0.69 15.40
CA ARG A 292 -28.18 -1.20 16.15
C ARG A 292 -27.01 -0.22 16.13
N GLU A 293 -26.71 0.33 14.96
CA GLU A 293 -25.58 1.25 14.77
C GLU A 293 -25.89 2.22 13.64
N LEU A 294 -25.49 3.48 13.82
CA LEU A 294 -25.47 4.49 12.79
C LEU A 294 -24.11 5.19 12.86
N ALA A 295 -23.32 5.00 11.81
CA ALA A 295 -21.95 5.48 11.77
C ALA A 295 -21.71 6.34 10.52
N VAL A 296 -20.89 7.38 10.68
CA VAL A 296 -20.44 8.25 9.60
C VAL A 296 -18.94 8.09 9.47
N HIS A 297 -18.49 7.65 8.31
CA HIS A 297 -17.08 7.45 8.02
C HIS A 297 -16.63 8.34 6.86
N PRO A 298 -15.38 8.84 6.87
CA PRO A 298 -14.81 9.35 5.65
C PRO A 298 -14.77 8.22 4.60
N PRO A 299 -14.93 8.51 3.29
CA PRO A 299 -14.83 7.49 2.25
C PRO A 299 -13.49 6.77 2.34
N GLY A 300 -13.53 5.43 2.32
CA GLY A 300 -12.34 4.60 2.29
C GLY A 300 -11.67 4.58 0.90
N LEU A 301 -10.43 4.07 0.82
CA LEU A 301 -9.77 3.87 -0.49
C LEU A 301 -10.42 2.76 -1.32
N ASP A 302 -11.17 1.84 -0.72
CA ASP A 302 -11.98 0.88 -1.46
C ASP A 302 -13.02 1.60 -2.33
N ALA A 303 -13.71 2.58 -1.76
CA ALA A 303 -14.61 3.45 -2.52
C ALA A 303 -13.86 4.24 -3.61
N LEU A 304 -12.61 4.67 -3.37
CA LEU A 304 -11.77 5.33 -4.37
C LEU A 304 -11.40 4.37 -5.51
N ILE A 305 -11.08 3.11 -5.21
CA ILE A 305 -10.84 2.09 -6.22
C ILE A 305 -12.09 1.90 -7.08
N ASP A 306 -13.24 1.74 -6.46
CA ASP A 306 -14.52 1.56 -7.16
C ASP A 306 -14.87 2.77 -8.04
N TRP A 307 -14.66 3.98 -7.53
CA TRP A 307 -14.82 5.20 -8.33
C TRP A 307 -13.86 5.26 -9.52
N ALA A 308 -12.57 4.97 -9.29
CA ALA A 308 -11.55 5.03 -10.31
C ALA A 308 -11.73 3.99 -11.43
N THR A 309 -12.34 2.83 -11.09
CA THR A 309 -12.60 1.72 -12.02
C THR A 309 -13.99 1.78 -12.66
N GLY A 310 -14.83 2.77 -12.27
CA GLY A 310 -16.21 2.89 -12.77
C GLY A 310 -17.14 1.80 -12.22
N SER A 311 -16.78 1.13 -11.13
CA SER A 311 -17.57 0.06 -10.53
C SER A 311 -18.75 0.57 -9.68
N VAL A 312 -18.81 1.87 -9.38
CA VAL A 312 -19.94 2.54 -8.71
C VAL A 312 -20.77 3.23 -9.77
N GLY A 313 -21.86 2.60 -10.21
CA GLY A 313 -22.81 3.22 -11.16
C GLY A 313 -23.29 2.32 -12.28
N ALA A 314 -23.33 0.99 -12.05
CA ALA A 314 -24.08 0.08 -12.91
C ALA A 314 -25.18 -0.63 -12.12
#